data_48e86414512c702786e56f8b0dc2c263
#
_entry.id   48e86414512c702786e56f8b0dc2c263
#
_cell.length_a   1.000
_cell.length_b   1.000
_cell.length_c   1.000
_cell.angle_alpha   90.00
_cell.angle_beta   90.00
_cell.angle_gamma   90.00
#
_symmetry.space_group_name_H-M   'P 1'
#
loop_
_entity.id
_entity.type
_entity.pdbx_description
1 polymer ?
#
loop_
_entity_poly.entity_id
_entity_poly.type
_entity_poly.pdbx_seq_one_letter_code
_entity_poly.pdbx_strand_id
1 'polypeptide(L)'
;MGFPVTVVLGASGRIGKVLRRLWPAMLPPEAEIRWQARRVQAEARPQEDWRILDPLAEPQALTAACSGAAALLCLAGAVPGRSGELADNARLALAAVEASARAAEQGQTRPSRVLLTSSAAVYGAGSAILREENTVHPANAYGAAKLEMEQQTLARGEALGVPVTALRIGNIAGLDAILGGWKPGFILDQFPDGTTPRRSYIGVQSLAATLAALLHRPALPPILNLAQPQPIEMGALLQAAGRGYGLRPAPEHAIPEVAFDLSLLNQTLGPDMPAPADPACLAAEWTLLEPDFNVLPNKDLSGP
;
A
#
# COMPACT_ATOMS: atom_id res chain seq x y z
N MET A 1 -21.28 12.70 -7.59
CA MET A 1 -20.23 12.55 -8.63
C MET A 1 -19.87 11.08 -8.72
N GLY A 2 -19.65 10.56 -9.95
CA GLY A 2 -19.21 9.16 -10.14
C GLY A 2 -17.82 8.90 -9.59
N PHE A 3 -17.39 7.63 -9.56
CA PHE A 3 -16.01 7.25 -9.16
C PHE A 3 -15.02 7.85 -10.17
N PRO A 4 -13.90 8.43 -9.71
CA PRO A 4 -12.92 9.03 -10.62
C PRO A 4 -12.26 7.96 -11.50
N VAL A 5 -12.07 8.24 -12.79
CA VAL A 5 -11.27 7.40 -13.67
C VAL A 5 -9.87 7.26 -13.08
N THR A 6 -9.46 6.04 -12.76
CA THR A 6 -8.26 5.78 -11.94
C THR A 6 -7.31 4.83 -12.66
N VAL A 7 -6.03 5.21 -12.76
CA VAL A 7 -4.95 4.31 -13.19
C VAL A 7 -4.28 3.71 -11.96
N VAL A 8 -4.14 2.39 -11.91
CA VAL A 8 -3.46 1.67 -10.82
C VAL A 8 -2.15 1.09 -11.36
N LEU A 9 -1.03 1.70 -10.98
CA LEU A 9 0.31 1.21 -11.34
C LEU A 9 0.75 0.10 -10.40
N GLY A 10 1.29 -0.98 -10.97
CA GLY A 10 1.71 -2.15 -10.20
C GLY A 10 0.54 -3.05 -9.76
N ALA A 11 -0.52 -3.11 -10.55
CA ALA A 11 -1.73 -3.88 -10.28
C ALA A 11 -1.52 -5.40 -10.15
N SER A 12 -0.41 -5.94 -10.64
CA SER A 12 0.00 -7.34 -10.43
C SER A 12 0.65 -7.60 -9.06
N GLY A 13 0.97 -6.53 -8.31
CA GLY A 13 1.53 -6.64 -6.95
C GLY A 13 0.50 -7.08 -5.91
N ARG A 14 0.95 -7.30 -4.67
CA ARG A 14 0.09 -7.80 -3.58
C ARG A 14 -1.12 -6.91 -3.31
N ILE A 15 -0.93 -5.60 -3.12
CA ILE A 15 -2.03 -4.66 -2.91
C ILE A 15 -2.93 -4.61 -4.16
N GLY A 16 -2.35 -4.56 -5.36
CA GLY A 16 -3.11 -4.58 -6.60
C GLY A 16 -4.02 -5.81 -6.73
N LYS A 17 -3.55 -7.00 -6.35
CA LYS A 17 -4.39 -8.22 -6.29
C LYS A 17 -5.55 -8.08 -5.31
N VAL A 18 -5.32 -7.51 -4.12
CA VAL A 18 -6.39 -7.21 -3.15
C VAL A 18 -7.45 -6.30 -3.78
N LEU A 19 -7.02 -5.19 -4.40
CA LEU A 19 -7.96 -4.24 -5.00
C LEU A 19 -8.75 -4.86 -6.15
N ARG A 20 -8.10 -5.61 -7.04
CA ARG A 20 -8.76 -6.32 -8.14
C ARG A 20 -9.78 -7.35 -7.64
N ARG A 21 -9.54 -7.95 -6.48
CA ARG A 21 -10.45 -8.93 -5.88
C ARG A 21 -11.66 -8.27 -5.22
N LEU A 22 -11.46 -7.13 -4.55
CA LEU A 22 -12.47 -6.50 -3.69
C LEU A 22 -13.23 -5.36 -4.39
N TRP A 23 -12.57 -4.50 -5.14
CA TRP A 23 -13.19 -3.32 -5.76
C TRP A 23 -14.38 -3.62 -6.68
N PRO A 24 -14.43 -4.71 -7.45
CA PRO A 24 -15.63 -5.02 -8.26
C PRO A 24 -16.93 -5.14 -7.47
N ALA A 25 -16.85 -5.48 -6.17
CA ALA A 25 -18.02 -5.52 -5.28
C ALA A 25 -18.20 -4.25 -4.43
N MET A 26 -17.18 -3.38 -4.37
CA MET A 26 -17.17 -2.19 -3.53
C MET A 26 -17.43 -0.90 -4.30
N LEU A 27 -17.03 -0.86 -5.57
CA LEU A 27 -17.16 0.33 -6.40
C LEU A 27 -18.45 0.29 -7.23
N PRO A 28 -18.95 1.45 -7.68
CA PRO A 28 -20.04 1.50 -8.62
C PRO A 28 -19.72 0.70 -9.91
N PRO A 29 -20.71 0.05 -10.53
CA PRO A 29 -20.48 -0.75 -11.74
C PRO A 29 -19.84 0.01 -12.91
N GLU A 30 -20.06 1.32 -12.96
CA GLU A 30 -19.51 2.24 -13.97
C GLU A 30 -18.11 2.76 -13.64
N ALA A 31 -17.50 2.34 -12.52
CA ALA A 31 -16.17 2.77 -12.15
C ALA A 31 -15.12 2.32 -13.18
N GLU A 32 -14.42 3.28 -13.76
CA GLU A 32 -13.35 3.03 -14.74
C GLU A 32 -12.01 2.92 -14.04
N ILE A 33 -11.47 1.69 -13.99
CA ILE A 33 -10.16 1.40 -13.41
C ILE A 33 -9.26 0.83 -14.50
N ARG A 34 -8.13 1.49 -14.77
CA ARG A 34 -7.08 1.04 -15.69
C ARG A 34 -5.97 0.36 -14.88
N TRP A 35 -5.84 -0.95 -15.03
CA TRP A 35 -4.87 -1.77 -14.31
C TRP A 35 -3.56 -1.84 -15.09
N GLN A 36 -2.46 -1.35 -14.55
CA GLN A 36 -1.17 -1.46 -15.21
C GLN A 36 -0.38 -2.67 -14.69
N ALA A 37 0.23 -3.41 -15.62
CA ALA A 37 1.24 -4.43 -15.35
C ALA A 37 2.28 -4.47 -16.47
N ARG A 38 3.48 -5.00 -16.16
CA ARG A 38 4.54 -5.19 -17.17
C ARG A 38 4.31 -6.40 -18.08
N ARG A 39 3.45 -7.32 -17.67
CA ARG A 39 3.14 -8.57 -18.41
C ARG A 39 1.66 -8.87 -18.29
N VAL A 40 1.13 -9.57 -19.28
CA VAL A 40 -0.24 -10.11 -19.24
C VAL A 40 -0.40 -10.98 -18.00
N GLN A 41 -1.52 -10.81 -17.31
CA GLN A 41 -1.84 -11.56 -16.09
C GLN A 41 -2.72 -12.75 -16.44
N ALA A 42 -2.29 -13.96 -16.04
CA ALA A 42 -3.04 -15.19 -16.32
C ALA A 42 -4.43 -15.17 -15.65
N GLU A 43 -4.55 -14.51 -14.50
CA GLU A 43 -5.80 -14.35 -13.76
C GLU A 43 -6.61 -13.09 -14.15
N ALA A 44 -6.26 -12.43 -15.26
CA ALA A 44 -6.99 -11.25 -15.74
C ALA A 44 -8.41 -11.64 -16.17
N ARG A 45 -9.39 -10.84 -15.73
CA ARG A 45 -10.79 -11.02 -16.12
C ARG A 45 -11.06 -10.25 -17.41
N PRO A 46 -11.96 -10.76 -18.31
CA PRO A 46 -12.25 -10.10 -19.57
C PRO A 46 -12.72 -8.63 -19.47
N GLN A 47 -13.38 -8.29 -18.37
CA GLN A 47 -13.89 -6.94 -18.13
C GLN A 47 -12.86 -5.96 -17.51
N GLU A 48 -11.68 -6.45 -17.14
CA GLU A 48 -10.61 -5.60 -16.59
C GLU A 48 -9.88 -4.86 -17.72
N ASP A 49 -9.77 -3.53 -17.60
CA ASP A 49 -9.00 -2.70 -18.54
C ASP A 49 -7.50 -2.73 -18.19
N TRP A 50 -6.77 -3.63 -18.84
CA TRP A 50 -5.33 -3.78 -18.64
C TRP A 50 -4.50 -2.90 -19.58
N ARG A 51 -3.55 -2.19 -18.99
CA ARG A 51 -2.50 -1.43 -19.68
C ARG A 51 -1.17 -2.16 -19.49
N ILE A 52 -0.78 -2.95 -20.49
CA ILE A 52 0.45 -3.73 -20.45
C ILE A 52 1.59 -2.86 -20.98
N LEU A 53 2.43 -2.38 -20.06
CA LEU A 53 3.56 -1.51 -20.35
C LEU A 53 4.59 -1.54 -19.21
N ASP A 54 5.83 -1.21 -19.49
CA ASP A 54 6.84 -0.93 -18.46
C ASP A 54 6.87 0.59 -18.19
N PRO A 55 6.52 1.06 -16.96
CA PRO A 55 6.45 2.49 -16.65
C PRO A 55 7.77 3.25 -16.82
N LEU A 56 8.91 2.56 -16.71
CA LEU A 56 10.24 3.17 -16.86
C LEU A 56 10.75 3.13 -18.30
N ALA A 57 10.46 2.06 -19.04
CA ALA A 57 10.91 1.90 -20.42
C ALA A 57 9.98 2.55 -21.45
N GLU A 58 8.69 2.71 -21.12
CA GLU A 58 7.65 3.14 -22.05
C GLU A 58 6.89 4.39 -21.54
N PRO A 59 7.55 5.54 -21.32
CA PRO A 59 6.93 6.73 -20.71
C PRO A 59 5.79 7.30 -21.55
N GLN A 60 5.81 7.16 -22.87
CA GLN A 60 4.72 7.59 -23.76
C GLN A 60 3.47 6.72 -23.59
N ALA A 61 3.65 5.39 -23.46
CA ALA A 61 2.54 4.46 -23.20
C ALA A 61 1.93 4.72 -21.84
N LEU A 62 2.75 5.03 -20.82
CA LEU A 62 2.28 5.43 -19.49
C LEU A 62 1.47 6.75 -19.56
N THR A 63 1.97 7.75 -20.29
CA THR A 63 1.24 9.01 -20.52
C THR A 63 -0.12 8.77 -21.17
N ALA A 64 -0.16 7.93 -22.21
CA ALA A 64 -1.42 7.57 -22.88
C ALA A 64 -2.39 6.84 -21.94
N ALA A 65 -1.90 5.96 -21.06
CA ALA A 65 -2.72 5.28 -20.05
C ALA A 65 -3.34 6.27 -19.03
N CYS A 66 -2.65 7.39 -18.77
CA CYS A 66 -3.12 8.46 -17.88
C CYS A 66 -4.08 9.46 -18.55
N SER A 67 -4.26 9.42 -19.86
CA SER A 67 -5.13 10.36 -20.58
C SER A 67 -6.57 10.29 -20.06
N GLY A 68 -7.13 11.45 -19.65
CA GLY A 68 -8.47 11.56 -19.07
C GLY A 68 -8.65 10.93 -17.69
N ALA A 69 -7.60 10.39 -17.07
CA ALA A 69 -7.69 9.91 -15.71
C ALA A 69 -7.75 11.08 -14.71
N ALA A 70 -8.49 10.91 -13.63
CA ALA A 70 -8.57 11.87 -12.53
C ALA A 70 -7.58 11.54 -11.40
N ALA A 71 -7.15 10.27 -11.31
CA ALA A 71 -6.23 9.81 -10.28
C ALA A 71 -5.30 8.70 -10.78
N LEU A 72 -4.07 8.69 -10.24
CA LEU A 72 -3.12 7.59 -10.32
C LEU A 72 -2.87 7.04 -8.92
N LEU A 73 -3.07 5.74 -8.74
CA LEU A 73 -2.67 5.04 -7.53
C LEU A 73 -1.40 4.23 -7.83
N CYS A 74 -0.26 4.72 -7.34
CA CYS A 74 1.03 4.08 -7.55
C CYS A 74 1.30 3.06 -6.43
N LEU A 75 1.03 1.79 -6.73
CA LEU A 75 1.36 0.63 -5.90
C LEU A 75 2.69 -0.01 -6.32
N ALA A 76 3.23 0.42 -7.47
CA ALA A 76 4.49 -0.10 -8.00
C ALA A 76 5.65 0.30 -7.09
N GLY A 77 6.54 -0.65 -6.84
CA GLY A 77 7.73 -0.44 -6.02
C GLY A 77 8.38 -1.76 -5.62
N ALA A 78 9.59 -1.66 -5.08
CA ALA A 78 10.37 -2.79 -4.61
C ALA A 78 10.26 -2.92 -3.08
N VAL A 79 10.26 -4.15 -2.59
CA VAL A 79 10.32 -4.50 -1.17
C VAL A 79 11.48 -5.46 -0.93
N PRO A 80 12.09 -5.48 0.28
CA PRO A 80 13.17 -6.41 0.60
C PRO A 80 12.81 -7.87 0.33
N GLY A 81 13.76 -8.66 -0.15
CA GLY A 81 13.58 -10.09 -0.39
C GLY A 81 12.76 -10.44 -1.65
N ARG A 82 12.46 -9.48 -2.51
CA ARG A 82 11.81 -9.67 -3.81
C ARG A 82 12.64 -9.07 -4.94
N SER A 83 12.29 -9.42 -6.18
CA SER A 83 12.93 -8.86 -7.38
C SER A 83 12.67 -7.35 -7.49
N GLY A 84 13.68 -6.59 -7.91
CA GLY A 84 13.67 -5.14 -8.08
C GLY A 84 14.64 -4.43 -7.14
N GLU A 85 15.12 -3.29 -7.55
CA GLU A 85 16.00 -2.43 -6.77
C GLU A 85 15.18 -1.48 -5.91
N LEU A 86 15.62 -1.20 -4.68
CA LEU A 86 14.91 -0.27 -3.80
C LEU A 86 14.82 1.15 -4.41
N ALA A 87 15.80 1.54 -5.23
CA ALA A 87 15.76 2.79 -5.99
C ALA A 87 14.58 2.88 -6.98
N ASP A 88 14.02 1.75 -7.42
CA ASP A 88 12.84 1.74 -8.29
C ASP A 88 11.59 2.32 -7.60
N ASN A 89 11.56 2.40 -6.27
CA ASN A 89 10.47 3.08 -5.57
C ASN A 89 10.36 4.55 -6.02
N ALA A 90 11.46 5.29 -6.00
CA ALA A 90 11.47 6.70 -6.43
C ALA A 90 11.26 6.83 -7.94
N ARG A 91 11.94 6.01 -8.75
CA ARG A 91 11.86 6.06 -10.22
C ARG A 91 10.43 5.83 -10.73
N LEU A 92 9.73 4.81 -10.22
CA LEU A 92 8.36 4.49 -10.60
C LEU A 92 7.36 5.56 -10.16
N ALA A 93 7.55 6.11 -8.97
CA ALA A 93 6.71 7.18 -8.46
C ALA A 93 6.91 8.50 -9.23
N LEU A 94 8.15 8.85 -9.58
CA LEU A 94 8.46 9.99 -10.46
C LEU A 94 7.85 9.81 -11.85
N ALA A 95 7.95 8.61 -12.43
CA ALA A 95 7.33 8.31 -13.73
C ALA A 95 5.81 8.53 -13.70
N ALA A 96 5.14 8.16 -12.58
CA ALA A 96 3.70 8.43 -12.40
C ALA A 96 3.38 9.93 -12.38
N VAL A 97 4.16 10.73 -11.64
CA VAL A 97 3.98 12.19 -11.56
C VAL A 97 4.20 12.84 -12.94
N GLU A 98 5.26 12.47 -13.64
CA GLU A 98 5.55 13.01 -14.97
C GLU A 98 4.52 12.60 -16.03
N ALA A 99 4.04 11.35 -15.97
CA ALA A 99 2.99 10.91 -16.89
C ALA A 99 1.67 11.67 -16.66
N SER A 100 1.32 11.96 -15.40
CA SER A 100 0.16 12.79 -15.07
C SER A 100 0.29 14.20 -15.66
N ALA A 101 1.46 14.85 -15.49
CA ALA A 101 1.71 16.19 -16.04
C ALA A 101 1.61 16.20 -17.57
N ARG A 102 2.31 15.28 -18.24
CA ARG A 102 2.30 15.18 -19.72
C ARG A 102 0.91 14.88 -20.28
N ALA A 103 0.15 14.00 -19.63
CA ALA A 103 -1.22 13.69 -20.05
C ALA A 103 -2.13 14.92 -19.95
N ALA A 104 -1.96 15.72 -18.91
CA ALA A 104 -2.71 16.97 -18.73
C ALA A 104 -2.35 18.03 -19.81
N GLU A 105 -1.06 18.20 -20.11
CA GLU A 105 -0.59 19.10 -21.18
C GLU A 105 -1.19 18.69 -22.53
N GLN A 106 -1.13 17.40 -22.88
CA GLN A 106 -1.66 16.88 -24.14
C GLN A 106 -3.19 17.00 -24.25
N GLY A 107 -3.90 16.77 -23.15
CA GLY A 107 -5.35 16.85 -23.07
C GLY A 107 -5.89 18.24 -22.75
N GLN A 108 -5.04 19.25 -22.50
CA GLN A 108 -5.43 20.58 -22.02
C GLN A 108 -6.35 20.51 -20.79
N THR A 109 -6.02 19.62 -19.85
CA THR A 109 -6.80 19.34 -18.64
C THR A 109 -5.96 19.62 -17.38
N ARG A 110 -6.55 19.41 -16.21
CA ARG A 110 -5.80 19.41 -14.95
C ARG A 110 -5.05 18.08 -14.80
N PRO A 111 -3.82 18.09 -14.23
CA PRO A 111 -3.11 16.85 -13.90
C PRO A 111 -3.92 15.95 -12.97
N SER A 112 -3.89 14.65 -13.21
CA SER A 112 -4.40 13.65 -12.29
C SER A 112 -3.65 13.74 -10.96
N ARG A 113 -4.36 13.58 -9.85
CA ARG A 113 -3.66 13.42 -8.56
C ARG A 113 -2.90 12.10 -8.51
N VAL A 114 -1.78 12.07 -7.81
CA VAL A 114 -0.97 10.86 -7.65
C VAL A 114 -0.93 10.46 -6.17
N LEU A 115 -1.44 9.27 -5.84
CA LEU A 115 -1.34 8.65 -4.53
C LEU A 115 -0.22 7.61 -4.56
N LEU A 116 0.75 7.74 -3.65
CA LEU A 116 1.91 6.86 -3.55
C LEU A 116 1.81 5.97 -2.31
N THR A 117 2.10 4.69 -2.44
CA THR A 117 2.24 3.81 -1.27
C THR A 117 3.60 3.97 -0.62
N SER A 118 3.65 4.69 0.50
CA SER A 118 4.78 4.75 1.41
C SER A 118 4.59 3.77 2.59
N SER A 119 5.35 3.92 3.66
CA SER A 119 5.42 2.93 4.75
C SER A 119 5.72 3.58 6.09
N ALA A 120 5.25 2.97 7.18
CA ALA A 120 5.70 3.28 8.54
C ALA A 120 7.23 3.22 8.72
N ALA A 121 7.93 2.48 7.87
CA ALA A 121 9.39 2.33 7.94
C ALA A 121 10.17 3.65 7.78
N VAL A 122 9.54 4.71 7.25
CA VAL A 122 10.18 6.03 7.14
C VAL A 122 10.41 6.69 8.49
N TYR A 123 9.61 6.36 9.49
CA TYR A 123 9.73 6.94 10.84
C TYR A 123 10.94 6.39 11.61
N GLY A 124 11.36 5.16 11.30
CA GLY A 124 12.47 4.51 12.00
C GLY A 124 12.07 3.91 13.35
N ALA A 125 13.05 3.81 14.25
CA ALA A 125 12.88 3.23 15.58
C ALA A 125 12.49 4.31 16.59
N GLY A 126 11.21 4.38 16.92
CA GLY A 126 10.70 5.27 17.96
C GLY A 126 9.49 4.64 18.65
N SER A 127 9.31 4.94 19.95
CA SER A 127 8.19 4.43 20.75
C SER A 127 7.06 5.47 20.93
N ALA A 128 7.18 6.63 20.31
CA ALA A 128 6.14 7.66 20.37
C ALA A 128 5.02 7.41 19.37
N ILE A 129 3.86 8.02 19.58
CA ILE A 129 2.79 8.07 18.59
C ILE A 129 3.30 8.83 17.35
N LEU A 130 3.27 8.19 16.20
CA LEU A 130 3.86 8.69 14.96
C LEU A 130 2.86 9.57 14.22
N ARG A 131 3.25 10.83 13.99
CA ARG A 131 2.50 11.85 13.27
C ARG A 131 3.19 12.19 11.95
N GLU A 132 2.42 12.68 10.99
CA GLU A 132 2.94 13.02 9.67
C GLU A 132 4.04 14.08 9.71
N GLU A 133 3.97 15.02 10.65
CA GLU A 133 4.95 16.09 10.87
C GLU A 133 6.19 15.67 11.66
N ASN A 134 6.23 14.46 12.23
CA ASN A 134 7.40 14.00 12.97
C ASN A 134 8.64 13.93 12.08
N THR A 135 9.78 14.26 12.66
CA THR A 135 11.08 14.02 12.02
C THR A 135 11.25 12.54 11.72
N VAL A 136 11.63 12.23 10.49
CA VAL A 136 11.77 10.87 9.99
C VAL A 136 13.24 10.44 9.99
N HIS A 137 13.51 9.25 10.54
CA HIS A 137 14.86 8.68 10.64
C HIS A 137 14.80 7.18 10.30
N PRO A 138 14.73 6.81 9.00
CA PRO A 138 14.61 5.40 8.59
C PRO A 138 15.71 4.54 9.20
N ALA A 139 15.33 3.42 9.82
CA ALA A 139 16.26 2.50 10.47
C ALA A 139 16.86 1.45 9.52
N ASN A 140 16.39 1.39 8.27
CA ASN A 140 16.83 0.42 7.28
C ASN A 140 16.73 0.96 5.84
N ALA A 141 17.37 0.25 4.91
CA ALA A 141 17.44 0.67 3.50
C ALA A 141 16.05 0.81 2.83
N TYR A 142 15.08 0.00 3.21
CA TYR A 142 13.72 0.10 2.67
C TYR A 142 13.03 1.40 3.11
N GLY A 143 13.09 1.72 4.40
CA GLY A 143 12.56 2.99 4.92
C GLY A 143 13.24 4.20 4.29
N ALA A 144 14.58 4.14 4.11
CA ALA A 144 15.34 5.19 3.43
C ALA A 144 14.87 5.38 1.98
N ALA A 145 14.71 4.30 1.22
CA ALA A 145 14.22 4.36 -0.16
C ALA A 145 12.78 4.90 -0.26
N LYS A 146 11.92 4.57 0.71
CA LYS A 146 10.55 5.13 0.77
C LYS A 146 10.56 6.62 1.10
N LEU A 147 11.43 7.05 2.01
CA LEU A 147 11.59 8.48 2.33
C LEU A 147 12.12 9.26 1.12
N GLU A 148 13.13 8.73 0.44
CA GLU A 148 13.64 9.33 -0.81
C GLU A 148 12.55 9.46 -1.86
N MET A 149 11.73 8.41 -2.05
CA MET A 149 10.56 8.43 -2.92
C MET A 149 9.60 9.56 -2.54
N GLU A 150 9.23 9.70 -1.24
CA GLU A 150 8.35 10.78 -0.78
C GLU A 150 8.93 12.16 -1.15
N GLN A 151 10.18 12.43 -0.77
CA GLN A 151 10.83 13.73 -0.96
C GLN A 151 10.93 14.11 -2.44
N GLN A 152 11.43 13.20 -3.29
CA GLN A 152 11.59 13.47 -4.71
C GLN A 152 10.26 13.67 -5.43
N THR A 153 9.25 12.86 -5.11
CA THR A 153 7.96 12.95 -5.80
C THR A 153 7.11 14.12 -5.34
N LEU A 154 7.14 14.49 -4.07
CA LEU A 154 6.46 15.70 -3.59
C LEU A 154 7.06 16.96 -4.23
N ALA A 155 8.40 17.10 -4.23
CA ALA A 155 9.07 18.21 -4.88
C ALA A 155 8.80 18.26 -6.39
N ARG A 156 8.81 17.11 -7.07
CA ARG A 156 8.51 17.03 -8.50
C ARG A 156 7.05 17.37 -8.80
N GLY A 157 6.13 16.89 -7.95
CA GLY A 157 4.70 17.23 -8.05
C GLY A 157 4.45 18.73 -7.94
N GLU A 158 5.06 19.37 -6.94
CA GLU A 158 5.00 20.84 -6.77
C GLU A 158 5.51 21.57 -8.01
N ALA A 159 6.69 21.19 -8.54
CA ALA A 159 7.28 21.80 -9.71
C ALA A 159 6.43 21.65 -10.99
N LEU A 160 5.63 20.60 -11.11
CA LEU A 160 4.78 20.30 -12.27
C LEU A 160 3.29 20.63 -12.03
N GLY A 161 2.90 21.13 -10.87
CA GLY A 161 1.52 21.39 -10.52
C GLY A 161 0.66 20.12 -10.41
N VAL A 162 1.27 18.95 -10.14
CA VAL A 162 0.61 17.67 -9.94
C VAL A 162 0.36 17.45 -8.44
N PRO A 163 -0.89 17.31 -7.98
CA PRO A 163 -1.17 16.99 -6.58
C PRO A 163 -0.64 15.59 -6.23
N VAL A 164 0.25 15.49 -5.27
CA VAL A 164 0.86 14.24 -4.80
C VAL A 164 0.53 14.01 -3.33
N THR A 165 0.16 12.78 -2.98
CA THR A 165 -0.03 12.34 -1.60
C THR A 165 0.75 11.04 -1.34
N ALA A 166 1.66 11.06 -0.38
CA ALA A 166 2.34 9.88 0.11
C ALA A 166 1.55 9.24 1.26
N LEU A 167 1.09 8.01 1.06
CA LEU A 167 0.36 7.24 2.05
C LEU A 167 1.35 6.40 2.87
N ARG A 168 1.65 6.82 4.10
CA ARG A 168 2.47 6.04 5.05
C ARG A 168 1.61 4.95 5.66
N ILE A 169 1.63 3.78 5.02
CA ILE A 169 0.78 2.66 5.42
C ILE A 169 1.43 1.91 6.59
N GLY A 170 0.64 1.60 7.62
CA GLY A 170 1.01 0.69 8.68
C GLY A 170 1.13 -0.76 8.19
N ASN A 171 1.06 -1.73 9.10
CA ASN A 171 1.05 -3.13 8.71
C ASN A 171 -0.27 -3.49 8.02
N ILE A 172 -0.19 -4.15 6.87
CA ILE A 172 -1.38 -4.68 6.19
C ILE A 172 -1.51 -6.14 6.59
N ALA A 173 -2.55 -6.49 7.33
CA ALA A 173 -2.78 -7.85 7.81
C ALA A 173 -2.84 -8.85 6.63
N GLY A 174 -1.98 -9.87 6.67
CA GLY A 174 -1.83 -10.85 5.60
C GLY A 174 -0.89 -10.46 4.45
N LEU A 175 -0.55 -9.18 4.30
CA LEU A 175 0.50 -8.75 3.38
C LEU A 175 1.82 -8.40 4.09
N ASP A 176 1.84 -8.50 5.40
CA ASP A 176 2.99 -8.28 6.28
C ASP A 176 3.85 -9.54 6.45
N ALA A 177 4.91 -9.41 7.24
CA ALA A 177 5.78 -10.54 7.58
C ALA A 177 5.22 -11.44 8.69
N ILE A 178 4.18 -10.98 9.40
CA ILE A 178 3.62 -11.66 10.57
C ILE A 178 2.56 -12.67 10.13
N LEU A 179 1.41 -12.19 9.65
CA LEU A 179 0.32 -13.07 9.22
C LEU A 179 0.57 -13.64 7.81
N GLY A 180 0.92 -12.80 6.84
CA GLY A 180 1.19 -13.23 5.47
C GLY A 180 2.52 -13.96 5.28
N GLY A 181 3.47 -13.72 6.15
CA GLY A 181 4.78 -14.40 6.18
C GLY A 181 4.87 -15.54 7.18
N TRP A 182 3.78 -15.86 7.88
CA TRP A 182 3.78 -16.91 8.91
C TRP A 182 4.17 -18.29 8.35
N LYS A 183 4.94 -19.02 9.16
CA LYS A 183 5.34 -20.43 8.90
C LYS A 183 5.35 -21.19 10.22
N PRO A 184 5.18 -22.52 10.22
CA PRO A 184 5.39 -23.35 11.41
C PRO A 184 6.74 -23.05 12.07
N GLY A 185 6.75 -22.91 13.39
CA GLY A 185 7.95 -22.51 14.16
C GLY A 185 8.19 -21.00 14.22
N PHE A 186 7.21 -20.18 13.83
CA PHE A 186 7.28 -18.71 13.97
C PHE A 186 7.49 -18.31 15.43
N ILE A 187 8.36 -17.33 15.68
CA ILE A 187 8.70 -16.84 17.03
C ILE A 187 8.47 -15.35 17.10
N LEU A 188 7.78 -14.88 18.13
CA LEU A 188 7.62 -13.47 18.47
C LEU A 188 8.47 -13.09 19.68
N ASP A 189 8.89 -11.82 19.72
CA ASP A 189 9.47 -11.23 20.91
C ASP A 189 8.37 -11.07 21.99
N GLN A 190 8.73 -11.36 23.25
CA GLN A 190 7.90 -11.10 24.40
C GLN A 190 8.55 -10.08 25.31
N PHE A 191 7.85 -9.00 25.59
CA PHE A 191 8.30 -7.96 26.51
C PHE A 191 8.12 -8.38 27.97
N PRO A 192 8.79 -7.70 28.93
CA PRO A 192 8.73 -8.06 30.36
C PRO A 192 7.30 -8.04 30.97
N ASP A 193 6.39 -7.26 30.38
CA ASP A 193 4.97 -7.18 30.77
C ASP A 193 4.11 -8.33 30.20
N GLY A 194 4.74 -9.26 29.46
CA GLY A 194 4.07 -10.40 28.85
C GLY A 194 3.50 -10.12 27.45
N THR A 195 3.53 -8.88 26.99
CA THR A 195 2.97 -8.49 25.68
C THR A 195 3.89 -8.89 24.52
N THR A 196 3.31 -9.00 23.31
CA THR A 196 4.03 -9.11 22.05
C THR A 196 4.07 -7.74 21.34
N PRO A 197 4.94 -7.53 20.30
CA PRO A 197 5.00 -6.24 19.62
C PRO A 197 3.63 -5.76 19.13
N ARG A 198 3.34 -4.47 19.36
CA ARG A 198 2.10 -3.82 18.93
C ARG A 198 2.35 -2.90 17.74
N ARG A 199 1.46 -2.94 16.76
CA ARG A 199 1.57 -2.14 15.53
C ARG A 199 0.22 -1.59 15.09
N SER A 200 0.25 -0.44 14.41
CA SER A 200 -0.90 0.05 13.64
C SER A 200 -1.11 -0.85 12.44
N TYR A 201 -2.24 -1.53 12.39
CA TYR A 201 -2.64 -2.43 11.32
C TYR A 201 -3.78 -1.86 10.48
N ILE A 202 -3.91 -2.36 9.26
CA ILE A 202 -5.11 -2.24 8.44
C ILE A 202 -5.42 -3.59 7.80
N GLY A 203 -6.68 -3.99 7.82
CA GLY A 203 -7.18 -5.16 7.11
C GLY A 203 -7.25 -4.93 5.60
N VAL A 204 -7.30 -6.00 4.83
CA VAL A 204 -7.31 -5.90 3.36
C VAL A 204 -8.60 -5.28 2.82
N GLN A 205 -9.75 -5.53 3.45
CA GLN A 205 -11.01 -4.91 3.06
C GLN A 205 -11.04 -3.43 3.44
N SER A 206 -10.62 -3.12 4.67
CA SER A 206 -10.50 -1.73 5.16
C SER A 206 -9.52 -0.92 4.30
N LEU A 207 -8.39 -1.52 3.88
CA LEU A 207 -7.45 -0.88 2.95
C LEU A 207 -8.10 -0.56 1.61
N ALA A 208 -8.80 -1.52 1.01
CA ALA A 208 -9.47 -1.33 -0.28
C ALA A 208 -10.55 -0.24 -0.19
N ALA A 209 -11.37 -0.23 0.86
CA ALA A 209 -12.38 0.79 1.09
C ALA A 209 -11.76 2.18 1.35
N THR A 210 -10.72 2.25 2.18
CA THR A 210 -10.01 3.50 2.48
C THR A 210 -9.37 4.11 1.23
N LEU A 211 -8.70 3.30 0.41
CA LEU A 211 -8.11 3.79 -0.85
C LEU A 211 -9.20 4.31 -1.82
N ALA A 212 -10.33 3.61 -1.92
CA ALA A 212 -11.48 4.08 -2.71
C ALA A 212 -12.02 5.42 -2.18
N ALA A 213 -12.19 5.55 -0.87
CA ALA A 213 -12.65 6.79 -0.24
C ALA A 213 -11.67 7.96 -0.46
N LEU A 214 -10.37 7.73 -0.34
CA LEU A 214 -9.34 8.75 -0.62
C LEU A 214 -9.35 9.22 -2.08
N LEU A 215 -9.59 8.31 -3.02
CA LEU A 215 -9.70 8.67 -4.45
C LEU A 215 -10.89 9.60 -4.72
N HIS A 216 -11.95 9.56 -3.92
CA HIS A 216 -13.10 10.46 -4.01
C HIS A 216 -12.87 11.84 -3.39
N ARG A 217 -11.87 12.03 -2.54
CA ARG A 217 -11.66 13.32 -1.86
C ARG A 217 -11.20 14.39 -2.85
N PRO A 218 -11.76 15.61 -2.79
CA PRO A 218 -11.39 16.70 -3.70
C PRO A 218 -9.94 17.15 -3.51
N ALA A 219 -9.45 17.10 -2.29
CA ALA A 219 -8.08 17.42 -1.91
C ALA A 219 -7.57 16.46 -0.83
N LEU A 220 -6.27 16.20 -0.84
CA LEU A 220 -5.59 15.38 0.13
C LEU A 220 -4.34 16.11 0.64
N PRO A 221 -3.91 15.87 1.89
CA PRO A 221 -2.63 16.38 2.38
C PRO A 221 -1.47 15.71 1.65
N PRO A 222 -0.27 16.33 1.63
CA PRO A 222 0.88 15.76 0.94
C PRO A 222 1.38 14.45 1.54
N ILE A 223 1.20 14.27 2.85
CA ILE A 223 1.56 13.04 3.59
C ILE A 223 0.37 12.64 4.44
N LEU A 224 0.10 11.35 4.52
CA LEU A 224 -1.03 10.82 5.28
C LEU A 224 -0.69 9.44 5.88
N ASN A 225 -0.81 9.31 7.20
CA ASN A 225 -0.76 8.01 7.89
C ASN A 225 -2.01 7.22 7.58
N LEU A 226 -1.85 5.93 7.27
CA LEU A 226 -2.95 5.07 6.88
C LEU A 226 -2.92 3.77 7.67
N ALA A 227 -3.88 3.61 8.57
CA ALA A 227 -4.16 2.41 9.36
C ALA A 227 -5.60 2.45 9.88
N GLN A 228 -6.04 1.37 10.51
CA GLN A 228 -7.22 1.40 11.37
C GLN A 228 -6.86 1.96 12.75
N PRO A 229 -7.80 2.63 13.44
CA PRO A 229 -7.59 3.06 14.81
C PRO A 229 -7.20 1.88 15.73
N GLN A 230 -6.44 2.17 16.76
CA GLN A 230 -5.93 1.25 17.76
C GLN A 230 -4.87 0.27 17.26
N PRO A 231 -3.64 0.34 17.77
CA PRO A 231 -2.62 -0.66 17.48
C PRO A 231 -2.99 -1.99 18.15
N ILE A 232 -2.67 -3.10 17.48
CA ILE A 232 -2.92 -4.46 18.00
C ILE A 232 -1.61 -5.21 18.22
N GLU A 233 -1.64 -6.21 19.10
CA GLU A 233 -0.54 -7.13 19.29
C GLU A 233 -0.42 -8.13 18.15
N MET A 234 0.81 -8.39 17.72
CA MET A 234 1.11 -9.39 16.70
C MET A 234 0.69 -10.80 17.14
N GLY A 235 0.88 -11.11 18.44
CA GLY A 235 0.46 -12.38 19.01
C GLY A 235 -1.05 -12.57 18.98
N ALA A 236 -1.82 -11.53 19.31
CA ALA A 236 -3.28 -11.56 19.25
C ALA A 236 -3.79 -11.78 17.82
N LEU A 237 -3.14 -11.15 16.82
CA LEU A 237 -3.47 -11.36 15.40
C LEU A 237 -3.21 -12.80 14.96
N LEU A 238 -2.06 -13.38 15.31
CA LEU A 238 -1.74 -14.77 14.97
C LEU A 238 -2.68 -15.75 15.66
N GLN A 239 -3.00 -15.52 16.94
CA GLN A 239 -3.94 -16.33 17.70
C GLN A 239 -5.34 -16.31 17.06
N ALA A 240 -5.83 -15.13 16.70
CA ALA A 240 -7.12 -14.97 16.02
C ALA A 240 -7.16 -15.68 14.66
N ALA A 241 -6.03 -15.76 13.96
CA ALA A 241 -5.89 -16.49 12.70
C ALA A 241 -5.64 -18.01 12.90
N GLY A 242 -5.64 -18.54 14.13
CA GLY A 242 -5.34 -19.94 14.41
C GLY A 242 -3.89 -20.33 14.10
N ARG A 243 -2.96 -19.37 14.11
CA ARG A 243 -1.54 -19.57 13.78
C ARG A 243 -0.73 -19.68 15.07
N GLY A 244 -0.15 -20.88 15.33
CA GLY A 244 0.73 -21.09 16.48
C GLY A 244 2.06 -20.35 16.36
N TYR A 245 2.59 -19.87 17.48
CA TYR A 245 3.90 -19.22 17.53
C TYR A 245 4.59 -19.51 18.87
N GLY A 246 5.91 -19.47 18.87
CA GLY A 246 6.73 -19.47 20.09
C GLY A 246 7.02 -18.04 20.55
N LEU A 247 7.50 -17.94 21.78
CA LEU A 247 7.94 -16.67 22.39
C LEU A 247 9.41 -16.73 22.74
N ARG A 248 10.09 -15.61 22.62
CA ARG A 248 11.44 -15.39 23.13
C ARG A 248 11.50 -14.03 23.84
N PRO A 249 12.39 -13.85 24.85
CA PRO A 249 12.60 -12.54 25.45
C PRO A 249 12.93 -11.49 24.40
N ALA A 250 12.26 -10.33 24.46
CA ALA A 250 12.51 -9.22 23.56
C ALA A 250 13.96 -8.72 23.73
N PRO A 251 14.74 -8.53 22.63
CA PRO A 251 16.03 -7.86 22.72
C PRO A 251 15.89 -6.43 23.24
N GLU A 252 16.96 -5.89 23.85
CA GLU A 252 16.94 -4.54 24.44
C GLU A 252 16.51 -3.44 23.45
N HIS A 253 16.87 -3.61 22.17
CA HIS A 253 16.54 -2.67 21.10
C HIS A 253 15.20 -2.96 20.41
N ALA A 254 14.45 -3.97 20.87
CA ALA A 254 13.14 -4.27 20.29
C ALA A 254 12.15 -3.13 20.57
N ILE A 255 11.34 -2.80 19.57
CA ILE A 255 10.35 -1.74 19.66
C ILE A 255 9.02 -2.33 20.09
N PRO A 256 8.53 -2.03 21.32
CA PRO A 256 7.30 -2.61 21.83
C PRO A 256 6.07 -2.16 21.04
N GLU A 257 6.00 -0.89 20.67
CA GLU A 257 4.85 -0.35 19.96
C GLU A 257 5.27 0.62 18.84
N VAL A 258 4.59 0.49 17.70
CA VAL A 258 4.59 1.48 16.61
C VAL A 258 3.13 1.84 16.34
N ALA A 259 2.72 3.01 16.83
CA ALA A 259 1.36 3.51 16.73
C ALA A 259 1.30 4.79 15.91
N PHE A 260 0.32 4.92 15.03
CA PHE A 260 0.04 6.12 14.27
C PHE A 260 -0.95 7.02 15.00
N ASP A 261 -0.70 8.33 14.96
CA ASP A 261 -1.76 9.32 15.06
C ASP A 261 -2.54 9.30 13.73
N LEU A 262 -3.84 9.15 13.82
CA LEU A 262 -4.74 9.08 12.67
C LEU A 262 -5.71 10.26 12.63
N SER A 263 -5.42 11.33 13.37
CA SER A 263 -6.27 12.52 13.43
C SER A 263 -6.44 13.15 12.06
N LEU A 264 -5.36 13.24 11.26
CA LEU A 264 -5.42 13.77 9.90
C LEU A 264 -6.20 12.86 8.95
N LEU A 265 -6.06 11.54 9.07
CA LEU A 265 -6.85 10.57 8.31
C LEU A 265 -8.34 10.69 8.67
N ASN A 266 -8.66 10.80 9.96
CA ASN A 266 -10.05 10.98 10.43
C ASN A 266 -10.66 12.29 9.91
N GLN A 267 -9.91 13.40 9.94
CA GLN A 267 -10.36 14.67 9.34
C GLN A 267 -10.59 14.54 7.82
N THR A 268 -9.73 13.79 7.14
CA THR A 268 -9.81 13.59 5.70
C THR A 268 -10.99 12.71 5.31
N LEU A 269 -11.24 11.62 6.04
CA LEU A 269 -12.26 10.64 5.71
C LEU A 269 -13.61 10.91 6.37
N GLY A 270 -13.64 11.51 7.56
CA GLY A 270 -14.88 11.72 8.31
C GLY A 270 -15.64 10.41 8.54
N PRO A 271 -16.88 10.30 8.05
CA PRO A 271 -17.71 9.09 8.24
C PRO A 271 -17.16 7.85 7.51
N ASP A 272 -16.24 8.00 6.55
CA ASP A 272 -15.61 6.88 5.84
C ASP A 272 -14.36 6.36 6.58
N MET A 273 -14.08 6.86 7.79
CA MET A 273 -12.99 6.35 8.62
C MET A 273 -13.23 4.87 8.95
N PRO A 274 -12.25 3.97 8.72
CA PRO A 274 -12.42 2.56 9.05
C PRO A 274 -12.62 2.35 10.56
N ALA A 275 -13.39 1.32 10.91
CA ALA A 275 -13.58 0.92 12.29
C ALA A 275 -12.24 0.59 12.98
N PRO A 276 -12.16 0.65 14.33
CA PRO A 276 -10.96 0.23 15.06
C PRO A 276 -10.47 -1.16 14.66
N ALA A 277 -9.16 -1.35 14.68
CA ALA A 277 -8.54 -2.64 14.36
C ALA A 277 -8.95 -3.69 15.40
N ASP A 278 -9.44 -4.82 14.93
CA ASP A 278 -9.78 -5.98 15.74
C ASP A 278 -9.05 -7.21 15.18
N PRO A 279 -8.28 -7.96 15.99
CA PRO A 279 -7.52 -9.11 15.52
C PRO A 279 -8.36 -10.17 14.81
N ALA A 280 -9.60 -10.44 15.29
CA ALA A 280 -10.45 -11.45 14.69
C ALA A 280 -11.00 -10.99 13.33
N CYS A 281 -11.40 -9.73 13.22
CA CYS A 281 -11.83 -9.13 11.95
C CYS A 281 -10.69 -9.14 10.92
N LEU A 282 -9.49 -8.70 11.30
CA LEU A 282 -8.32 -8.68 10.43
C LEU A 282 -7.94 -10.09 9.94
N ALA A 283 -7.97 -11.08 10.83
CA ALA A 283 -7.70 -12.48 10.50
C ALA A 283 -8.77 -13.04 9.53
N ALA A 284 -10.05 -12.75 9.78
CA ALA A 284 -11.15 -13.19 8.93
C ALA A 284 -11.08 -12.57 7.54
N GLU A 285 -10.80 -11.25 7.43
CA GLU A 285 -10.60 -10.59 6.15
C GLU A 285 -9.49 -11.25 5.32
N TRP A 286 -8.37 -11.58 5.95
CA TRP A 286 -7.24 -12.23 5.28
C TRP A 286 -7.58 -13.66 4.85
N THR A 287 -8.23 -14.44 5.70
CA THR A 287 -8.58 -15.84 5.40
C THR A 287 -9.40 -15.98 4.10
N LEU A 288 -10.23 -14.98 3.79
CA LEU A 288 -11.01 -14.97 2.55
C LEU A 288 -10.16 -14.74 1.29
N LEU A 289 -9.00 -14.11 1.42
CA LEU A 289 -8.10 -13.78 0.30
C LEU A 289 -6.85 -14.66 0.25
N GLU A 290 -6.46 -15.28 1.37
CA GLU A 290 -5.24 -16.08 1.47
C GLU A 290 -5.08 -17.12 0.35
N PRO A 291 -6.13 -17.84 -0.09
CA PRO A 291 -6.02 -18.79 -1.20
C PRO A 291 -5.51 -18.15 -2.49
N ASP A 292 -5.91 -16.91 -2.79
CA ASP A 292 -5.50 -16.20 -4.02
C ASP A 292 -3.99 -15.83 -3.99
N PHE A 293 -3.36 -15.87 -2.80
CA PHE A 293 -1.94 -15.53 -2.60
C PHE A 293 -1.04 -16.76 -2.44
N ASN A 294 -1.61 -17.91 -2.09
CA ASN A 294 -0.89 -19.17 -1.88
C ASN A 294 -0.73 -20.01 -3.15
N VAL A 295 -1.22 -19.56 -4.29
CA VAL A 295 -0.97 -20.19 -5.59
C VAL A 295 0.53 -20.05 -5.89
N LEU A 296 1.30 -21.12 -5.65
CA LEU A 296 2.69 -21.20 -6.09
C LEU A 296 2.73 -20.93 -7.60
N PRO A 297 3.66 -20.09 -8.10
CA PRO A 297 3.88 -20.04 -9.54
C PRO A 297 4.19 -21.47 -9.98
N ASN A 298 3.42 -21.97 -10.96
CA ASN A 298 3.73 -23.23 -11.61
C ASN A 298 5.23 -23.22 -11.95
N LYS A 299 6.01 -24.04 -11.23
CA LYS A 299 7.33 -24.42 -11.71
C LYS A 299 7.08 -25.11 -13.01
N ASP A 300 7.49 -24.50 -14.12
CA ASP A 300 7.58 -25.17 -15.40
C ASP A 300 8.22 -26.54 -15.19
N LEU A 301 7.38 -27.59 -15.25
CA LEU A 301 7.80 -28.97 -15.42
C LEU A 301 8.18 -29.14 -16.90
N SER A 302 9.21 -28.44 -17.34
CA SER A 302 9.93 -28.72 -18.57
C SER A 302 11.38 -28.94 -18.20
N GLY A 303 11.68 -30.08 -17.68
CA GLY A 303 13.01 -30.67 -17.62
C GLY A 303 13.11 -31.81 -18.62
N PRO A 304 14.31 -32.10 -19.09
CA PRO A 304 14.60 -32.78 -20.34
C PRO A 304 14.10 -34.19 -20.41
#